data_99aa30417d06a02274fca684cb3d5030
#
_entry.id   99aa30417d06a02274fca684cb3d5030
#
_cell.length_a   1.000
_cell.length_b   1.000
_cell.length_c   1.000
_cell.angle_alpha   90.00
_cell.angle_beta   90.00
_cell.angle_gamma   90.00
#
_symmetry.space_group_name_H-M   'P 1'
#
loop_
_entity.id
_entity.type
_entity.pdbx_description
1 polymer ?
#
loop_
_entity_poly.entity_id
_entity_poly.type
_entity_poly.pdbx_seq_one_letter_code
_entity_poly.pdbx_strand_id
1 'polypeptide(L)'
;MTKAIEQDLEDKEKEMKLKEKEALEFYHFLKDNGYILYEAVVGSQAHGTAIETSDIDKSFVYILPQDDIYGTKYREQLRVNKDYTGFEIRRFLELAHSNNPTILELFFGPEDCIETMHPSFKHAIDIRDKILTKRCKNSFNGYTQKQIDKAKGLDKMQNWEKERITRKEPIDFCYVIEGYGTRPIKIWLEETQREQKFCGISKIPNARDVYA
;
A
#
# COMPACT_ATOMS: atom_id res chain seq x y z
N MET A 1 -23.59 9.71 -16.84
CA MET A 1 -22.76 9.27 -15.69
C MET A 1 -21.64 8.30 -16.10
N THR A 2 -21.89 7.35 -17.00
CA THR A 2 -20.93 6.31 -17.42
C THR A 2 -19.71 6.87 -18.17
N LYS A 3 -19.90 7.78 -19.14
CA LYS A 3 -18.81 8.37 -19.95
C LYS A 3 -17.81 9.20 -19.15
N ALA A 4 -18.26 9.91 -18.12
CA ALA A 4 -17.37 10.69 -17.27
C ALA A 4 -16.49 9.81 -16.38
N ILE A 5 -17.00 8.65 -15.97
CA ILE A 5 -16.25 7.64 -15.18
C ILE A 5 -15.22 6.94 -16.07
N GLU A 6 -15.59 6.59 -17.31
CA GLU A 6 -14.69 5.99 -18.29
C GLU A 6 -13.52 6.93 -18.62
N GLN A 7 -13.83 8.22 -18.85
CA GLN A 7 -12.80 9.24 -19.11
C GLN A 7 -11.85 9.42 -17.91
N ASP A 8 -12.36 9.46 -16.67
CA ASP A 8 -11.55 9.58 -15.46
C ASP A 8 -10.62 8.36 -15.26
N LEU A 9 -11.09 7.15 -15.64
CA LEU A 9 -10.28 5.94 -15.62
C LEU A 9 -9.16 5.96 -16.67
N GLU A 10 -9.47 6.38 -17.90
CA GLU A 10 -8.47 6.52 -18.97
C GLU A 10 -7.39 7.55 -18.63
N ASP A 11 -7.77 8.67 -18.03
CA ASP A 11 -6.83 9.73 -17.65
C ASP A 11 -5.93 9.27 -16.50
N LYS A 12 -6.46 8.51 -15.52
CA LYS A 12 -5.66 7.89 -14.45
C LYS A 12 -4.69 6.81 -14.97
N GLU A 13 -5.11 6.01 -15.94
CA GLU A 13 -4.21 5.05 -16.58
C GLU A 13 -3.06 5.72 -17.35
N LYS A 14 -3.34 6.81 -18.07
CA LYS A 14 -2.33 7.60 -18.76
C LYS A 14 -1.32 8.22 -17.77
N GLU A 15 -1.83 8.81 -16.69
CA GLU A 15 -0.99 9.38 -15.64
C GLU A 15 -0.10 8.32 -14.96
N MET A 16 -0.64 7.13 -14.70
CA MET A 16 0.12 6.02 -14.12
C MET A 16 1.24 5.55 -15.05
N LYS A 17 0.94 5.35 -16.35
CA LYS A 17 1.94 4.97 -17.36
C LYS A 17 3.05 6.03 -17.51
N LEU A 18 2.70 7.32 -17.42
CA LEU A 18 3.69 8.39 -17.46
C LEU A 18 4.63 8.34 -16.24
N LYS A 19 4.08 8.15 -15.03
CA LYS A 19 4.86 8.01 -13.79
C LYS A 19 5.78 6.77 -13.82
N GLU A 20 5.30 5.66 -14.35
CA GLU A 20 6.13 4.45 -14.52
C GLU A 20 7.28 4.69 -15.51
N LYS A 21 7.03 5.39 -16.61
CA LYS A 21 8.07 5.76 -17.58
C LYS A 21 9.14 6.65 -16.95
N GLU A 22 8.75 7.71 -16.26
CA GLU A 22 9.67 8.60 -15.54
C GLU A 22 10.49 7.85 -14.46
N ALA A 23 9.85 6.92 -13.75
CA ALA A 23 10.52 6.11 -12.76
C ALA A 23 11.53 5.15 -13.38
N LEU A 24 11.23 4.56 -14.53
CA LEU A 24 12.11 3.69 -15.28
C LEU A 24 13.31 4.46 -15.83
N GLU A 25 13.09 5.65 -16.41
CA GLU A 25 14.18 6.53 -16.90
C GLU A 25 15.11 6.92 -15.75
N PHE A 26 14.57 7.23 -14.59
CA PHE A 26 15.38 7.55 -13.41
C PHE A 26 16.15 6.34 -12.88
N TYR A 27 15.55 5.15 -12.89
CA TYR A 27 16.25 3.91 -12.55
C TYR A 27 17.45 3.66 -13.47
N HIS A 28 17.27 3.81 -14.80
CA HIS A 28 18.37 3.68 -15.74
C HIS A 28 19.48 4.71 -15.49
N PHE A 29 19.09 5.95 -15.21
CA PHE A 29 20.08 6.97 -14.81
C PHE A 29 20.88 6.54 -13.58
N LEU A 30 20.22 6.02 -12.54
CA LEU A 30 20.93 5.53 -11.34
C LEU A 30 21.87 4.36 -11.66
N LYS A 31 21.44 3.44 -12.50
CA LYS A 31 22.22 2.26 -12.90
C LYS A 31 23.44 2.64 -13.72
N ASP A 32 23.27 3.46 -14.74
CA ASP A 32 24.33 3.87 -15.66
C ASP A 32 25.41 4.72 -14.97
N ASN A 33 25.06 5.42 -13.90
CA ASN A 33 25.98 6.23 -13.11
C ASN A 33 26.52 5.53 -11.86
N GLY A 34 26.25 4.24 -11.66
CA GLY A 34 26.78 3.46 -10.54
C GLY A 34 26.16 3.81 -9.18
N TYR A 35 24.96 4.38 -9.15
CA TYR A 35 24.27 4.75 -7.93
C TYR A 35 23.46 3.59 -7.33
N ILE A 36 23.33 2.45 -8.01
CA ILE A 36 22.71 1.24 -7.46
C ILE A 36 23.74 0.54 -6.56
N LEU A 37 23.41 0.42 -5.28
CA LEU A 37 24.25 -0.24 -4.28
C LEU A 37 23.99 -1.73 -4.18
N TYR A 38 22.75 -2.14 -4.34
CA TYR A 38 22.31 -3.51 -4.21
C TYR A 38 21.05 -3.73 -5.04
N GLU A 39 20.95 -4.84 -5.72
CA GLU A 39 19.79 -5.22 -6.50
C GLU A 39 19.62 -6.73 -6.43
N ALA A 40 18.41 -7.20 -6.09
CA ALA A 40 18.13 -8.62 -5.98
C ALA A 40 16.68 -8.95 -6.38
N VAL A 41 16.51 -10.17 -6.86
CA VAL A 41 15.20 -10.82 -7.00
C VAL A 41 14.68 -11.17 -5.61
N VAL A 42 13.41 -10.88 -5.36
CA VAL A 42 12.73 -11.11 -4.07
C VAL A 42 11.44 -11.92 -4.27
N GLY A 43 10.63 -12.05 -3.23
CA GLY A 43 9.31 -12.69 -3.32
C GLY A 43 9.39 -14.20 -3.58
N SER A 44 8.46 -14.72 -4.38
CA SER A 44 8.29 -16.17 -4.60
C SER A 44 9.53 -16.83 -5.21
N GLN A 45 10.27 -16.12 -6.05
CA GLN A 45 11.51 -16.61 -6.66
C GLN A 45 12.58 -16.82 -5.60
N ALA A 46 12.82 -15.83 -4.74
CA ALA A 46 13.80 -15.92 -3.67
C ALA A 46 13.44 -16.96 -2.60
N HIS A 47 12.16 -17.21 -2.40
CA HIS A 47 11.67 -18.23 -1.46
C HIS A 47 11.60 -19.65 -2.04
N GLY A 48 11.88 -19.84 -3.34
CA GLY A 48 11.76 -21.14 -4.00
C GLY A 48 10.33 -21.65 -4.10
N THR A 49 9.34 -20.75 -4.04
CA THR A 49 7.90 -21.07 -4.13
C THR A 49 7.29 -20.63 -5.47
N ALA A 50 8.12 -20.14 -6.39
CA ALA A 50 7.68 -19.69 -7.71
C ALA A 50 7.15 -20.86 -8.54
N ILE A 51 6.11 -20.59 -9.32
CA ILE A 51 5.55 -21.47 -10.36
C ILE A 51 5.78 -20.80 -11.73
N GLU A 52 5.54 -21.50 -12.84
CA GLU A 52 5.77 -20.98 -14.20
C GLU A 52 5.07 -19.66 -14.50
N THR A 53 3.96 -19.37 -13.82
CA THR A 53 3.18 -18.13 -13.99
C THR A 53 3.50 -17.06 -12.95
N SER A 54 4.48 -17.29 -12.06
CA SER A 54 4.84 -16.32 -11.02
C SER A 54 5.55 -15.10 -11.60
N ASP A 55 5.14 -13.92 -11.16
CA ASP A 55 5.83 -12.66 -11.46
C ASP A 55 7.25 -12.67 -10.86
N ILE A 56 8.15 -11.91 -11.46
CA ILE A 56 9.51 -11.71 -10.96
C ILE A 56 9.53 -10.38 -10.21
N ASP A 57 9.51 -10.45 -8.90
CA ASP A 57 9.63 -9.28 -8.03
C ASP A 57 11.11 -8.92 -7.83
N LYS A 58 11.43 -7.64 -7.94
CA LYS A 58 12.78 -7.12 -7.69
C LYS A 58 12.78 -5.97 -6.70
N SER A 59 13.83 -5.90 -5.93
CA SER A 59 14.09 -4.75 -5.06
C SER A 59 15.54 -4.29 -5.16
N PHE A 60 15.75 -2.98 -5.02
CA PHE A 60 17.08 -2.41 -5.08
C PHE A 60 17.28 -1.31 -4.04
N VAL A 61 18.55 -1.08 -3.71
CA VAL A 61 18.98 0.01 -2.82
C VAL A 61 19.87 0.96 -3.63
N TYR A 62 19.61 2.24 -3.51
CA TYR A 62 20.32 3.27 -4.27
C TYR A 62 20.74 4.44 -3.40
N ILE A 63 21.70 5.21 -3.92
CA ILE A 63 22.03 6.54 -3.40
C ILE A 63 21.58 7.57 -4.43
N LEU A 64 21.19 8.74 -3.94
CA LEU A 64 20.89 9.88 -4.79
C LEU A 64 22.15 10.70 -5.09
N PRO A 65 22.23 11.35 -6.26
CA PRO A 65 23.19 12.41 -6.50
C PRO A 65 23.11 13.49 -5.42
N GLN A 66 24.23 14.13 -5.12
CA GLN A 66 24.31 15.13 -4.05
C GLN A 66 23.30 16.26 -4.20
N ASP A 67 23.07 16.72 -5.42
CA ASP A 67 22.11 17.80 -5.73
C ASP A 67 20.66 17.40 -5.42
N ASP A 68 20.29 16.12 -5.62
CA ASP A 68 18.97 15.62 -5.29
C ASP A 68 18.79 15.38 -3.78
N ILE A 69 19.89 15.06 -3.07
CA ILE A 69 19.88 14.88 -1.61
C ILE A 69 19.56 16.19 -0.89
N TYR A 70 20.17 17.29 -1.31
CA TYR A 70 20.00 18.61 -0.70
C TYR A 70 18.94 19.48 -1.37
N GLY A 71 18.42 19.04 -2.51
CA GLY A 71 17.40 19.71 -3.29
C GLY A 71 15.96 19.31 -2.90
N THR A 72 15.03 19.76 -3.73
CA THR A 72 13.57 19.44 -3.57
C THR A 72 13.19 18.10 -4.21
N LYS A 73 14.14 17.40 -4.84
CA LYS A 73 13.90 16.14 -5.58
C LYS A 73 14.26 14.89 -4.80
N TYR A 74 14.43 15.00 -3.49
CA TYR A 74 14.70 13.84 -2.65
C TYR A 74 13.61 12.80 -2.77
N ARG A 75 13.97 11.55 -3.10
CA ARG A 75 13.07 10.41 -3.27
C ARG A 75 13.50 9.29 -2.34
N GLU A 76 12.71 9.04 -1.30
CA GLU A 76 12.95 7.94 -0.34
C GLU A 76 12.77 6.57 -0.97
N GLN A 77 11.86 6.49 -1.92
CA GLN A 77 11.48 5.24 -2.58
C GLN A 77 11.19 5.50 -4.05
N LEU A 78 11.65 4.61 -4.90
CA LEU A 78 11.40 4.60 -6.33
C LEU A 78 10.61 3.35 -6.71
N ARG A 79 9.36 3.50 -7.10
CA ARG A 79 8.55 2.42 -7.64
C ARG A 79 8.59 2.47 -9.16
N VAL A 80 9.38 1.58 -9.77
CA VAL A 80 9.52 1.50 -11.23
C VAL A 80 8.24 0.94 -11.85
N ASN A 81 7.70 -0.13 -11.26
CA ASN A 81 6.40 -0.73 -11.59
C ASN A 81 5.84 -1.46 -10.36
N LYS A 82 4.80 -2.28 -10.53
CA LYS A 82 4.17 -3.04 -9.44
C LYS A 82 5.13 -4.01 -8.74
N ASP A 83 6.07 -4.60 -9.49
CA ASP A 83 6.94 -5.69 -9.06
C ASP A 83 8.39 -5.24 -8.85
N TYR A 84 8.70 -3.94 -9.06
CA TYR A 84 10.05 -3.42 -8.98
C TYR A 84 10.14 -2.14 -8.18
N THR A 85 10.74 -2.23 -6.99
CA THR A 85 10.80 -1.14 -6.01
C THR A 85 12.21 -0.91 -5.49
N GLY A 86 12.65 0.34 -5.48
CA GLY A 86 13.93 0.77 -4.91
C GLY A 86 13.77 1.60 -3.65
N PHE A 87 14.76 1.52 -2.78
CA PHE A 87 14.84 2.29 -1.54
C PHE A 87 16.12 3.12 -1.52
N GLU A 88 16.00 4.41 -1.26
CA GLU A 88 17.16 5.25 -0.99
C GLU A 88 17.86 4.77 0.28
N ILE A 89 19.19 4.83 0.34
CA ILE A 89 20.00 4.21 1.40
C ILE A 89 19.58 4.64 2.81
N ARG A 90 19.22 5.89 3.04
CA ARG A 90 18.73 6.35 4.36
C ARG A 90 17.42 5.69 4.72
N ARG A 91 16.50 5.66 3.77
CA ARG A 91 15.20 5.00 3.95
C ARG A 91 15.37 3.50 4.17
N PHE A 92 16.25 2.88 3.43
CA PHE A 92 16.59 1.47 3.61
C PHE A 92 17.10 1.20 5.04
N LEU A 93 18.04 2.01 5.55
CA LEU A 93 18.59 1.86 6.89
C LEU A 93 17.55 2.13 8.00
N GLU A 94 16.66 3.10 7.84
CA GLU A 94 15.54 3.34 8.76
C GLU A 94 14.61 2.13 8.85
N LEU A 95 14.24 1.56 7.70
CA LEU A 95 13.40 0.38 7.61
C LEU A 95 14.11 -0.87 8.17
N ALA A 96 15.41 -1.02 7.92
CA ALA A 96 16.23 -2.07 8.50
C ALA A 96 16.29 -1.96 10.03
N HIS A 97 16.51 -0.75 10.56
CA HIS A 97 16.51 -0.50 12.01
C HIS A 97 15.15 -0.83 12.66
N SER A 98 14.06 -0.58 11.97
CA SER A 98 12.71 -0.95 12.44
C SER A 98 12.38 -2.44 12.28
N ASN A 99 13.28 -3.22 11.68
CA ASN A 99 13.09 -4.62 11.30
C ASN A 99 11.86 -4.81 10.39
N ASN A 100 11.73 -3.96 9.37
CA ASN A 100 10.67 -4.08 8.39
C ASN A 100 10.80 -5.40 7.62
N PRO A 101 9.71 -6.20 7.48
CA PRO A 101 9.78 -7.51 6.84
C PRO A 101 10.36 -7.48 5.42
N THR A 102 9.91 -6.57 4.56
CA THR A 102 10.37 -6.46 3.17
C THR A 102 11.87 -6.18 3.08
N ILE A 103 12.40 -5.34 3.98
CA ILE A 103 13.85 -5.05 4.02
C ILE A 103 14.66 -6.21 4.59
N LEU A 104 14.10 -6.93 5.58
CA LEU A 104 14.74 -8.14 6.07
C LEU A 104 14.78 -9.23 5.00
N GLU A 105 13.73 -9.42 4.22
CA GLU A 105 13.74 -10.31 3.05
C GLU A 105 14.86 -9.93 2.08
N LEU A 106 15.00 -8.65 1.76
CA LEU A 106 16.05 -8.16 0.87
C LEU A 106 17.47 -8.39 1.45
N PHE A 107 17.65 -8.20 2.76
CA PHE A 107 18.93 -8.41 3.44
C PHE A 107 19.36 -9.88 3.55
N PHE A 108 18.38 -10.76 3.76
CA PHE A 108 18.62 -12.18 4.02
C PHE A 108 18.26 -13.06 2.81
N GLY A 109 18.04 -12.43 1.65
CA GLY A 109 17.79 -13.15 0.40
C GLY A 109 18.94 -14.07 -0.01
N PRO A 110 18.68 -15.10 -0.81
CA PRO A 110 19.69 -16.02 -1.32
C PRO A 110 20.74 -15.32 -2.19
N GLU A 111 21.98 -15.80 -2.16
CA GLU A 111 23.07 -15.18 -2.92
C GLU A 111 22.86 -15.28 -4.44
N ASP A 112 22.25 -16.33 -4.92
CA ASP A 112 21.90 -16.56 -6.33
C ASP A 112 20.80 -15.63 -6.85
N CYS A 113 20.07 -14.98 -5.97
CA CYS A 113 19.09 -13.95 -6.31
C CYS A 113 19.70 -12.54 -6.43
N ILE A 114 20.96 -12.35 -6.08
CA ILE A 114 21.63 -11.03 -6.11
C ILE A 114 22.11 -10.74 -7.54
N GLU A 115 21.56 -9.68 -8.13
CA GLU A 115 21.95 -9.23 -9.47
C GLU A 115 23.11 -8.19 -9.45
N THR A 116 23.09 -7.32 -8.44
CA THR A 116 24.11 -6.26 -8.30
C THR A 116 24.47 -6.09 -6.82
N MET A 117 25.77 -6.02 -6.52
CA MET A 117 26.28 -5.68 -5.18
C MET A 117 27.47 -4.76 -5.30
N HIS A 118 27.32 -3.52 -4.92
CA HIS A 118 28.43 -2.59 -4.81
C HIS A 118 29.33 -2.94 -3.62
N PRO A 119 30.66 -2.88 -3.72
CA PRO A 119 31.57 -3.24 -2.62
C PRO A 119 31.28 -2.55 -1.28
N SER A 120 30.86 -1.29 -1.29
CA SER A 120 30.51 -0.56 -0.08
C SER A 120 29.25 -1.13 0.62
N PHE A 121 28.31 -1.73 -0.12
CA PHE A 121 27.11 -2.33 0.45
C PHE A 121 27.39 -3.68 1.12
N LYS A 122 28.50 -4.35 0.74
CA LYS A 122 28.91 -5.60 1.35
C LYS A 122 29.05 -5.47 2.87
N HIS A 123 29.56 -4.34 3.37
CA HIS A 123 29.64 -4.09 4.81
C HIS A 123 28.28 -4.12 5.52
N ALA A 124 27.22 -3.66 4.85
CA ALA A 124 25.88 -3.73 5.40
C ALA A 124 25.39 -5.21 5.49
N ILE A 125 25.70 -6.01 4.46
CA ILE A 125 25.40 -7.45 4.46
C ILE A 125 26.19 -8.17 5.56
N ASP A 126 27.46 -7.87 5.76
CA ASP A 126 28.31 -8.50 6.77
C ASP A 126 27.82 -8.27 8.22
N ILE A 127 27.11 -7.18 8.46
CA ILE A 127 26.55 -6.86 9.79
C ILE A 127 25.05 -7.15 9.92
N ARG A 128 24.39 -7.73 8.93
CA ARG A 128 22.94 -7.95 8.89
C ARG A 128 22.39 -8.67 10.11
N ASP A 129 23.12 -9.64 10.65
CA ASP A 129 22.71 -10.37 11.86
C ASP A 129 22.61 -9.48 13.10
N LYS A 130 23.39 -8.38 13.16
CA LYS A 130 23.32 -7.39 14.25
C LYS A 130 22.12 -6.46 14.11
N ILE A 131 21.59 -6.34 12.88
CA ILE A 131 20.41 -5.52 12.58
C ILE A 131 19.13 -6.25 12.99
N LEU A 132 19.11 -7.58 12.86
CA LEU A 132 17.98 -8.39 13.29
C LEU A 132 17.86 -8.41 14.81
N THR A 133 16.80 -7.81 15.31
CA THR A 133 16.55 -7.67 16.75
C THR A 133 15.19 -8.24 17.15
N LYS A 134 14.91 -8.30 18.46
CA LYS A 134 13.59 -8.73 18.97
C LYS A 134 12.42 -7.84 18.47
N ARG A 135 12.70 -6.68 17.88
CA ARG A 135 11.69 -5.82 17.25
C ARG A 135 10.98 -6.50 16.08
N CYS A 136 11.66 -7.46 15.42
CA CYS A 136 11.06 -8.23 14.32
C CYS A 136 9.75 -8.91 14.75
N LYS A 137 9.61 -9.36 15.99
CA LYS A 137 8.37 -9.94 16.51
C LYS A 137 7.16 -9.00 16.30
N ASN A 138 7.31 -7.72 16.62
CA ASN A 138 6.22 -6.76 16.52
C ASN A 138 5.94 -6.37 15.07
N SER A 139 6.99 -6.16 14.25
CA SER A 139 6.84 -5.80 12.84
C SER A 139 6.23 -6.95 12.03
N PHE A 140 6.65 -8.20 12.26
CA PHE A 140 6.06 -9.37 11.60
C PHE A 140 4.64 -9.65 12.08
N ASN A 141 4.35 -9.52 13.38
CA ASN A 141 2.97 -9.66 13.87
C ASN A 141 2.03 -8.63 13.22
N GLY A 142 2.44 -7.38 13.13
CA GLY A 142 1.65 -6.34 12.47
C GLY A 142 1.47 -6.61 10.96
N TYR A 143 2.49 -7.12 10.29
CA TYR A 143 2.41 -7.52 8.90
C TYR A 143 1.45 -8.70 8.71
N THR A 144 1.63 -9.76 9.49
CA THR A 144 0.77 -10.96 9.45
C THR A 144 -0.69 -10.61 9.73
N GLN A 145 -0.97 -9.78 10.74
CA GLN A 145 -2.34 -9.35 11.02
C GLN A 145 -2.97 -8.64 9.83
N LYS A 146 -2.23 -7.74 9.17
CA LYS A 146 -2.72 -7.07 7.95
C LYS A 146 -3.00 -8.05 6.80
N GLN A 147 -2.18 -9.09 6.63
CA GLN A 147 -2.43 -10.12 5.61
C GLN A 147 -3.67 -10.95 5.93
N ILE A 148 -3.84 -11.34 7.20
CA ILE A 148 -5.06 -12.04 7.67
C ILE A 148 -6.30 -11.17 7.43
N ASP A 149 -6.25 -9.88 7.75
CA ASP A 149 -7.37 -8.97 7.55
C ASP A 149 -7.71 -8.78 6.06
N LYS A 150 -6.68 -8.73 5.18
CA LYS A 150 -6.88 -8.74 3.73
C LYS A 150 -7.53 -10.04 3.25
N ALA A 151 -7.03 -11.19 3.70
CA ALA A 151 -7.59 -12.49 3.32
C ALA A 151 -9.05 -12.61 3.75
N LYS A 152 -9.40 -12.19 4.98
CA LYS A 152 -10.78 -12.14 5.45
C LYS A 152 -11.66 -11.18 4.62
N GLY A 153 -11.10 -10.05 4.18
CA GLY A 153 -11.78 -9.10 3.28
C GLY A 153 -12.07 -9.71 1.92
N LEU A 154 -11.11 -10.43 1.34
CA LEU A 154 -11.27 -11.16 0.07
C LEU A 154 -12.30 -12.28 0.19
N ASP A 155 -12.28 -13.06 1.28
CA ASP A 155 -13.27 -14.11 1.55
C ASP A 155 -14.70 -13.53 1.61
N LYS A 156 -14.88 -12.40 2.30
CA LYS A 156 -16.15 -11.68 2.29
C LYS A 156 -16.57 -11.25 0.88
N MET A 157 -15.66 -10.75 0.04
CA MET A 157 -15.98 -10.36 -1.33
C MET A 157 -16.36 -11.54 -2.23
N GLN A 158 -15.68 -12.68 -2.08
CA GLN A 158 -15.94 -13.87 -2.88
C GLN A 158 -17.23 -14.58 -2.48
N ASN A 159 -17.52 -14.62 -1.18
CA ASN A 159 -18.68 -15.33 -0.62
C ASN A 159 -19.91 -14.43 -0.41
N TRP A 160 -19.82 -13.15 -0.79
CA TRP A 160 -20.96 -12.26 -0.72
C TRP A 160 -21.95 -12.61 -1.84
N GLU A 161 -23.18 -12.91 -1.47
CA GLU A 161 -24.28 -13.11 -2.43
C GLU A 161 -24.41 -11.86 -3.31
N LYS A 162 -24.02 -11.95 -4.58
CA LYS A 162 -24.01 -10.83 -5.54
C LYS A 162 -25.37 -10.14 -5.67
N GLU A 163 -26.46 -10.90 -5.44
CA GLU A 163 -27.84 -10.39 -5.49
C GLU A 163 -28.18 -9.41 -4.35
N ARG A 164 -27.37 -9.39 -3.27
CA ARG A 164 -27.54 -8.48 -2.13
C ARG A 164 -26.61 -7.26 -2.15
N ILE A 165 -25.77 -7.10 -3.15
CA ILE A 165 -24.92 -5.92 -3.30
C ILE A 165 -25.76 -4.80 -3.94
N THR A 166 -26.67 -4.23 -3.17
CA THR A 166 -27.28 -2.95 -3.52
C THR A 166 -26.36 -1.82 -3.08
N ARG A 167 -26.14 -0.86 -3.98
CA ARG A 167 -25.41 0.36 -3.65
C ARG A 167 -26.16 1.05 -2.50
N LYS A 168 -25.51 1.16 -1.34
CA LYS A 168 -26.08 1.87 -0.21
C LYS A 168 -26.15 3.36 -0.53
N GLU A 169 -27.30 3.93 -0.27
CA GLU A 169 -27.54 5.37 -0.35
C GLU A 169 -27.23 6.05 1.00
N PRO A 170 -27.00 7.36 1.05
CA PRO A 170 -26.76 8.07 2.31
C PRO A 170 -27.83 7.81 3.37
N ILE A 171 -29.08 7.62 2.95
CA ILE A 171 -30.20 7.33 3.84
C ILE A 171 -30.06 5.97 4.56
N ASP A 172 -29.32 5.02 4.01
CA ASP A 172 -29.08 3.71 4.66
C ASP A 172 -28.22 3.82 5.92
N PHE A 173 -27.55 4.95 6.09
CA PHE A 173 -26.69 5.25 7.24
C PHE A 173 -27.31 6.26 8.20
N CYS A 174 -28.55 6.67 7.95
CA CYS A 174 -29.24 7.66 8.77
C CYS A 174 -30.14 6.98 9.80
N TYR A 175 -30.20 7.58 10.99
CA TYR A 175 -31.01 7.10 12.10
C TYR A 175 -31.83 8.24 12.68
N VAL A 176 -33.05 7.92 13.19
CA VAL A 176 -33.84 8.84 13.96
C VAL A 176 -33.62 8.55 15.44
N ILE A 177 -33.48 9.60 16.24
CA ILE A 177 -33.38 9.51 17.70
C ILE A 177 -34.79 9.49 18.29
N GLU A 178 -35.12 8.39 18.96
CA GLU A 178 -36.39 8.25 19.69
C GLU A 178 -36.10 7.95 21.18
N GLY A 179 -36.37 8.92 22.05
CA GLY A 179 -36.09 8.77 23.48
C GLY A 179 -34.60 8.54 23.74
N TYR A 180 -34.22 7.40 24.32
CA TYR A 180 -32.84 7.00 24.62
C TYR A 180 -32.22 6.07 23.54
N GLY A 181 -32.95 5.78 22.47
CA GLY A 181 -32.53 4.86 21.43
C GLY A 181 -32.44 5.50 20.04
N THR A 182 -31.95 4.73 19.08
CA THR A 182 -31.90 5.12 17.66
C THR A 182 -32.59 4.06 16.83
N ARG A 183 -33.26 4.48 15.76
CA ARG A 183 -33.93 3.60 14.80
C ARG A 183 -33.49 3.96 13.38
N PRO A 184 -33.24 2.98 12.49
CA PRO A 184 -32.93 3.27 11.08
C PRO A 184 -34.04 4.11 10.44
N ILE A 185 -33.67 5.20 9.76
CA ILE A 185 -34.64 6.16 9.23
C ILE A 185 -35.58 5.53 8.20
N LYS A 186 -35.16 4.56 7.40
CA LYS A 186 -36.02 3.88 6.41
C LYS A 186 -37.15 3.16 7.09
N ILE A 187 -36.88 2.41 8.16
CA ILE A 187 -37.94 1.69 8.94
C ILE A 187 -38.89 2.68 9.58
N TRP A 188 -38.37 3.76 10.16
CA TRP A 188 -39.18 4.80 10.77
C TRP A 188 -40.09 5.51 9.78
N LEU A 189 -39.61 5.81 8.54
CA LEU A 189 -40.42 6.40 7.47
C LEU A 189 -41.58 5.47 7.04
N GLU A 190 -41.29 4.18 6.88
CA GLU A 190 -42.30 3.18 6.51
C GLU A 190 -43.38 3.06 7.58
N GLU A 191 -42.99 2.92 8.85
CA GLU A 191 -43.95 2.77 9.97
C GLU A 191 -44.78 4.04 10.20
N THR A 192 -44.20 5.21 10.03
CA THR A 192 -44.90 6.49 10.23
C THR A 192 -45.60 7.02 8.98
N GLN A 193 -45.46 6.33 7.85
CA GLN A 193 -45.97 6.72 6.52
C GLN A 193 -45.57 8.13 6.11
N ARG A 194 -44.37 8.54 6.49
CA ARG A 194 -43.79 9.85 6.13
C ARG A 194 -42.93 9.74 4.90
N GLU A 195 -42.86 10.82 4.13
CA GLU A 195 -42.01 10.89 2.96
C GLU A 195 -40.66 11.50 3.31
N GLN A 196 -39.59 10.93 2.76
CA GLN A 196 -38.19 11.39 2.93
C GLN A 196 -37.98 12.87 2.61
N LYS A 197 -38.73 13.41 1.66
CA LYS A 197 -38.64 14.84 1.25
C LYS A 197 -38.94 15.83 2.39
N PHE A 198 -39.55 15.38 3.47
CA PHE A 198 -39.86 16.20 4.65
C PHE A 198 -38.85 16.01 5.78
N CYS A 199 -37.78 15.21 5.55
CA CYS A 199 -36.74 14.98 6.53
C CYS A 199 -35.50 15.83 6.19
N GLY A 200 -34.92 16.49 7.19
CA GLY A 200 -33.67 17.22 7.09
C GLY A 200 -32.61 16.61 7.98
N ILE A 201 -31.36 16.78 7.63
CA ILE A 201 -30.23 16.36 8.46
C ILE A 201 -29.66 17.58 9.18
N SER A 202 -29.60 17.54 10.50
CA SER A 202 -28.99 18.60 11.30
C SER A 202 -27.86 18.04 12.17
N LYS A 203 -26.84 18.88 12.42
CA LYS A 203 -25.75 18.50 13.30
C LYS A 203 -26.23 18.51 14.75
N ILE A 204 -25.92 17.43 15.49
CA ILE A 204 -26.27 17.35 16.90
C ILE A 204 -25.30 18.25 17.69
N PRO A 205 -25.81 19.22 18.49
CA PRO A 205 -24.97 20.05 19.34
C PRO A 205 -24.18 19.17 20.33
N ASN A 206 -22.91 19.52 20.54
CA ASN A 206 -21.99 18.85 21.47
C ASN A 206 -21.65 17.38 21.12
N ALA A 207 -22.00 16.89 19.94
CA ALA A 207 -21.53 15.61 19.42
C ALA A 207 -20.60 15.82 18.22
N ARG A 208 -19.41 15.22 18.27
CA ARG A 208 -18.43 15.35 17.19
C ARG A 208 -18.84 14.46 16.02
N ASP A 209 -19.06 15.10 14.83
CA ASP A 209 -19.41 14.43 13.57
C ASP A 209 -20.69 13.55 13.62
N VAL A 210 -21.64 13.90 14.47
CA VAL A 210 -22.97 13.25 14.57
C VAL A 210 -24.05 14.18 14.03
N TYR A 211 -24.93 13.62 13.22
CA TYR A 211 -26.05 14.30 12.54
C TYR A 211 -27.34 13.52 12.77
N ALA A 212 -28.45 14.24 12.93
CA ALA A 212 -29.79 13.68 13.09
C ALA A 212 -30.77 14.26 12.08
#